data_bbbefdf6d7203ca419e3d0fdd07c3ce7
#
_entry.id   bbbefdf6d7203ca419e3d0fdd07c3ce7
#
_cell.length_a   1.000
_cell.length_b   1.000
_cell.length_c   1.000
_cell.angle_alpha   90.00
_cell.angle_beta   90.00
_cell.angle_gamma   90.00
#
_symmetry.space_group_name_H-M   'P 1'
#
loop_
_entity.id
_entity.type
_entity.pdbx_description
1 polymer ?
#
loop_
_entity_poly.entity_id
_entity_poly.type
_entity_poly.pdbx_seq_one_letter_code
_entity_poly.pdbx_strand_id
1 'polypeptide(L)'
;MKADIRVNGSTKLIGVIGNPIKHTVSPQLHNTLSSNLNHNFIYIPMLVNEGDVGAAVKGLRALNFTGFNITVPYKNEVIKHIDEISEEARLIGAVNTVKNDGGVLKGYNTDAAGFAASFKEQLGMGFEGKRVAILGAGGTARAIAVKIAMEKAAKITIINRTAARAAEIAELLLKELGIRAEYIDSASKGVAAVIQDVDIIVNTTSAGMHPDVDNCPLSQENCCFSPGQAVYDVIYKPEETKLLKAAREKGCIVSNGLGMLF
;
A
#
# COMPACT_ATOMS: atom_id res chain seq x y z
N MET A 1 -7.49 19.34 21.74
CA MET A 1 -7.27 20.75 21.33
C MET A 1 -7.70 20.88 19.88
N LYS A 2 -8.55 21.86 19.53
CA LYS A 2 -8.82 22.17 18.12
C LYS A 2 -7.57 22.85 17.58
N ALA A 3 -6.98 22.29 16.51
CA ALA A 3 -5.87 22.92 15.79
C ALA A 3 -6.37 24.28 15.27
N ASP A 4 -5.75 25.37 15.70
CA ASP A 4 -6.07 26.72 15.24
C ASP A 4 -5.33 26.95 13.90
N ILE A 5 -5.95 26.51 12.82
CA ILE A 5 -5.37 26.63 11.47
C ILE A 5 -5.55 28.08 11.02
N ARG A 6 -4.47 28.84 11.00
CA ARG A 6 -4.45 30.24 10.50
C ARG A 6 -4.12 30.25 9.02
N VAL A 7 -5.12 30.46 8.17
CA VAL A 7 -4.95 30.59 6.73
C VAL A 7 -4.66 32.05 6.37
N ASN A 8 -3.62 32.27 5.57
CA ASN A 8 -3.24 33.59 5.04
C ASN A 8 -2.68 33.47 3.60
N GLY A 9 -2.30 34.57 2.98
CA GLY A 9 -1.83 34.59 1.59
C GLY A 9 -0.55 33.79 1.30
N SER A 10 0.19 33.35 2.33
CA SER A 10 1.37 32.50 2.20
C SER A 10 1.11 31.02 2.53
N THR A 11 -0.13 30.66 2.86
CA THR A 11 -0.49 29.28 3.21
C THR A 11 -0.34 28.37 1.99
N LYS A 12 0.45 27.34 2.12
CA LYS A 12 0.64 26.31 1.08
C LYS A 12 -0.60 25.41 1.00
N LEU A 13 -1.04 25.10 -0.21
CA LEU A 13 -2.18 24.23 -0.45
C LEU A 13 -1.69 22.81 -0.73
N ILE A 14 -2.24 21.86 -0.01
CA ILE A 14 -2.04 20.41 -0.20
C ILE A 14 -3.42 19.74 -0.10
N GLY A 15 -3.58 18.57 -0.66
CA GLY A 15 -4.85 17.86 -0.52
C GLY A 15 -4.85 16.44 -1.03
N VAL A 16 -6.02 15.84 -1.09
CA VAL A 16 -6.23 14.49 -1.64
C VAL A 16 -7.41 14.49 -2.60
N ILE A 17 -7.22 13.87 -3.76
CA ILE A 17 -8.28 13.60 -4.74
C ILE A 17 -8.70 12.14 -4.68
N GLY A 18 -10.00 11.87 -4.84
CA GLY A 18 -10.55 10.50 -4.88
C GLY A 18 -12.07 10.49 -4.98
N ASN A 19 -12.64 9.29 -5.13
CA ASN A 19 -14.09 9.08 -5.13
C ASN A 19 -14.41 7.63 -4.70
N PRO A 20 -15.08 7.39 -3.56
CA PRO A 20 -15.55 8.39 -2.58
C PRO A 20 -14.41 8.99 -1.74
N ILE A 21 -14.58 10.22 -1.27
CA ILE A 21 -13.57 10.93 -0.47
C ILE A 21 -14.04 11.26 0.96
N LYS A 22 -15.35 11.08 1.23
CA LYS A 22 -15.99 11.52 2.49
C LYS A 22 -15.43 10.88 3.76
N HIS A 23 -14.85 9.69 3.64
CA HIS A 23 -14.37 8.90 4.78
C HIS A 23 -12.86 9.03 5.02
N THR A 24 -12.18 9.89 4.24
CA THR A 24 -10.74 10.08 4.43
C THR A 24 -10.40 10.77 5.76
N VAL A 25 -9.43 10.21 6.46
CA VAL A 25 -8.88 10.78 7.71
C VAL A 25 -7.65 11.67 7.45
N SER A 26 -7.13 11.65 6.23
CA SER A 26 -5.91 12.39 5.85
C SER A 26 -5.97 13.89 6.16
N PRO A 27 -7.08 14.62 5.91
CA PRO A 27 -7.15 16.04 6.26
C PRO A 27 -6.99 16.29 7.76
N GLN A 28 -7.60 15.46 8.60
CA GLN A 28 -7.47 15.59 10.05
C GLN A 28 -6.04 15.32 10.50
N LEU A 29 -5.41 14.27 9.99
CA LEU A 29 -4.03 13.92 10.30
C LEU A 29 -3.06 15.03 9.88
N HIS A 30 -3.05 15.40 8.61
CA HIS A 30 -2.09 16.37 8.08
C HIS A 30 -2.27 17.78 8.65
N ASN A 31 -3.50 18.23 8.87
CA ASN A 31 -3.75 19.55 9.47
C ASN A 31 -3.34 19.58 10.96
N THR A 32 -3.51 18.48 11.69
CA THR A 32 -2.99 18.36 13.06
C THR A 32 -1.47 18.41 13.08
N LEU A 33 -0.80 17.69 12.17
CA LEU A 33 0.65 17.74 12.03
C LEU A 33 1.15 19.13 11.64
N SER A 34 0.47 19.81 10.69
CA SER A 34 0.78 21.19 10.30
C SER A 34 0.80 22.12 11.50
N SER A 35 -0.26 22.04 12.33
CA SER A 35 -0.38 22.86 13.53
C SER A 35 0.70 22.55 14.56
N ASN A 36 0.95 21.26 14.86
CA ASN A 36 1.91 20.83 15.86
C ASN A 36 3.37 21.16 15.49
N LEU A 37 3.68 21.15 14.20
CA LEU A 37 5.01 21.43 13.66
C LEU A 37 5.20 22.90 13.25
N ASN A 38 4.20 23.77 13.49
CA ASN A 38 4.19 25.17 13.05
C ASN A 38 4.44 25.35 11.54
N HIS A 39 3.93 24.42 10.73
CA HIS A 39 3.96 24.55 9.29
C HIS A 39 2.74 25.34 8.78
N ASN A 40 2.98 26.26 7.82
CA ASN A 40 1.90 27.03 7.21
C ASN A 40 1.39 26.32 5.94
N PHE A 41 0.67 25.22 6.10
CA PHE A 41 -0.08 24.57 5.04
C PHE A 41 -1.47 24.14 5.48
N ILE A 42 -2.37 24.00 4.53
CA ILE A 42 -3.69 23.41 4.73
C ILE A 42 -3.85 22.21 3.80
N TYR A 43 -4.39 21.11 4.35
CA TYR A 43 -4.67 19.89 3.62
C TYR A 43 -6.18 19.70 3.48
N ILE A 44 -6.67 19.59 2.24
CA ILE A 44 -8.11 19.52 1.94
C ILE A 44 -8.49 18.25 1.17
N PRO A 45 -9.69 17.66 1.43
CA PRO A 45 -10.25 16.60 0.61
C PRO A 45 -10.94 17.19 -0.62
N MET A 46 -10.75 16.57 -1.77
CA MET A 46 -11.34 17.03 -3.04
C MET A 46 -11.99 15.84 -3.75
N LEU A 47 -13.32 15.92 -3.88
CA LEU A 47 -14.06 14.95 -4.68
C LEU A 47 -13.81 15.24 -6.17
N VAL A 48 -13.38 14.23 -6.90
CA VAL A 48 -13.23 14.27 -8.35
C VAL A 48 -14.15 13.21 -8.95
N ASN A 49 -14.93 13.55 -9.97
CA ASN A 49 -15.78 12.59 -10.64
C ASN A 49 -14.98 11.77 -11.66
N GLU A 50 -15.55 10.65 -12.07
CA GLU A 50 -14.99 9.83 -13.15
C GLU A 50 -14.90 10.66 -14.44
N GLY A 51 -13.75 10.58 -15.12
CA GLY A 51 -13.44 11.38 -16.32
C GLY A 51 -12.87 12.77 -16.06
N ASP A 52 -12.94 13.30 -14.83
CA ASP A 52 -12.49 14.67 -14.51
C ASP A 52 -11.05 14.74 -13.95
N VAL A 53 -10.34 13.62 -13.84
CA VAL A 53 -8.99 13.57 -13.23
C VAL A 53 -8.02 14.52 -13.93
N GLY A 54 -8.02 14.55 -15.27
CA GLY A 54 -7.13 15.43 -16.03
C GLY A 54 -7.43 16.92 -15.80
N ALA A 55 -8.71 17.31 -15.73
CA ALA A 55 -9.13 18.67 -15.43
C ALA A 55 -8.75 19.05 -13.99
N ALA A 56 -8.96 18.15 -13.03
CA ALA A 56 -8.58 18.36 -11.64
C ALA A 56 -7.07 18.57 -11.47
N VAL A 57 -6.23 17.73 -12.09
CA VAL A 57 -4.76 17.86 -12.04
C VAL A 57 -4.30 19.16 -12.68
N LYS A 58 -4.88 19.56 -13.83
CA LYS A 58 -4.63 20.87 -14.44
C LYS A 58 -4.98 22.02 -13.50
N GLY A 59 -6.14 21.94 -12.84
CA GLY A 59 -6.59 22.95 -11.88
C GLY A 59 -5.66 23.06 -10.68
N LEU A 60 -5.25 21.92 -10.09
CA LEU A 60 -4.32 21.87 -8.96
C LEU A 60 -2.95 22.50 -9.31
N ARG A 61 -2.46 22.24 -10.53
CA ARG A 61 -1.24 22.89 -11.06
C ARG A 61 -1.43 24.39 -11.18
N ALA A 62 -2.51 24.83 -11.83
CA ALA A 62 -2.80 26.26 -12.08
C ALA A 62 -3.03 27.06 -10.78
N LEU A 63 -3.63 26.42 -9.76
CA LEU A 63 -3.82 26.99 -8.42
C LEU A 63 -2.57 26.89 -7.54
N ASN A 64 -1.46 26.41 -8.10
CA ASN A 64 -0.16 26.30 -7.42
C ASN A 64 -0.21 25.47 -6.12
N PHE A 65 -0.96 24.38 -6.13
CA PHE A 65 -0.87 23.39 -5.04
C PHE A 65 0.57 22.88 -4.92
N THR A 66 1.10 22.83 -3.72
CA THR A 66 2.45 22.33 -3.45
C THR A 66 2.57 20.82 -3.74
N GLY A 67 1.47 20.10 -3.59
CA GLY A 67 1.35 18.70 -3.89
C GLY A 67 -0.03 18.16 -3.53
N PHE A 68 -0.30 16.95 -3.92
CA PHE A 68 -1.57 16.29 -3.59
C PHE A 68 -1.43 14.78 -3.58
N ASN A 69 -2.22 14.14 -2.75
CA ASN A 69 -2.36 12.70 -2.75
C ASN A 69 -3.48 12.25 -3.68
N ILE A 70 -3.39 11.02 -4.11
CA ILE A 70 -4.38 10.34 -4.93
C ILE A 70 -4.82 9.07 -4.20
N THR A 71 -6.12 8.89 -4.04
CA THR A 71 -6.70 7.65 -3.54
C THR A 71 -7.57 6.97 -4.58
N VAL A 72 -8.27 5.92 -4.20
CA VAL A 72 -9.15 5.15 -5.06
C VAL A 72 -10.16 6.07 -5.78
N PRO A 73 -10.42 5.82 -7.08
CA PRO A 73 -9.86 4.79 -7.97
C PRO A 73 -8.70 5.29 -8.86
N TYR A 74 -8.17 6.48 -8.65
CA TYR A 74 -7.43 7.29 -9.63
C TYR A 74 -5.90 7.09 -9.63
N LYS A 75 -5.34 6.21 -8.78
CA LYS A 75 -3.88 6.02 -8.65
C LYS A 75 -3.16 5.61 -9.95
N ASN A 76 -3.85 4.90 -10.84
CA ASN A 76 -3.31 4.52 -12.15
C ASN A 76 -3.59 5.60 -13.22
N GLU A 77 -4.79 6.20 -13.16
CA GLU A 77 -5.22 7.18 -14.17
C GLU A 77 -4.41 8.47 -14.12
N VAL A 78 -4.07 8.95 -12.90
CA VAL A 78 -3.32 10.20 -12.70
C VAL A 78 -1.98 10.22 -13.42
N ILE A 79 -1.37 9.06 -13.66
CA ILE A 79 -0.08 8.92 -14.37
C ILE A 79 -0.13 9.61 -15.75
N LYS A 80 -1.27 9.59 -16.42
CA LYS A 80 -1.45 10.19 -17.76
C LYS A 80 -1.48 11.73 -17.74
N HIS A 81 -1.54 12.35 -16.57
CA HIS A 81 -1.80 13.78 -16.38
C HIS A 81 -0.69 14.51 -15.61
N ILE A 82 0.40 13.80 -15.28
CA ILE A 82 1.59 14.34 -14.60
C ILE A 82 2.82 14.24 -15.52
N ASP A 83 3.87 14.97 -15.20
CA ASP A 83 5.02 15.15 -16.11
C ASP A 83 6.08 14.05 -15.92
N GLU A 84 6.34 13.68 -14.67
CA GLU A 84 7.33 12.66 -14.30
C GLU A 84 6.77 11.69 -13.26
N ILE A 85 7.32 10.47 -13.24
CA ILE A 85 7.06 9.49 -12.19
C ILE A 85 8.37 8.88 -11.69
N SER A 86 8.43 8.56 -10.41
CA SER A 86 9.58 7.84 -9.86
C SER A 86 9.65 6.42 -10.47
N GLU A 87 10.85 5.84 -10.49
CA GLU A 87 11.04 4.48 -10.98
C GLU A 87 10.17 3.47 -10.22
N GLU A 88 10.10 3.57 -8.91
CA GLU A 88 9.24 2.72 -8.08
C GLU A 88 7.76 2.86 -8.46
N ALA A 89 7.25 4.10 -8.63
CA ALA A 89 5.87 4.33 -9.07
C ALA A 89 5.60 3.80 -10.48
N ARG A 90 6.59 3.86 -11.38
CA ARG A 90 6.52 3.30 -12.74
C ARG A 90 6.39 1.77 -12.69
N LEU A 91 7.21 1.10 -11.90
CA LEU A 91 7.16 -0.35 -11.71
C LEU A 91 5.83 -0.80 -11.09
N ILE A 92 5.37 -0.08 -10.08
CA ILE A 92 4.09 -0.34 -9.43
C ILE A 92 2.92 -0.07 -10.39
N GLY A 93 3.07 0.91 -11.29
CA GLY A 93 1.99 1.35 -12.20
C GLY A 93 0.90 2.15 -11.49
N ALA A 94 1.21 2.75 -10.33
CA ALA A 94 0.29 3.56 -9.54
C ALA A 94 1.02 4.68 -8.80
N VAL A 95 0.39 5.85 -8.77
CA VAL A 95 0.85 7.05 -8.05
C VAL A 95 -0.17 7.39 -6.97
N ASN A 96 0.27 7.54 -5.73
CA ASN A 96 -0.56 8.00 -4.62
C ASN A 96 -0.16 9.38 -4.09
N THR A 97 0.98 9.93 -4.55
CA THR A 97 1.51 11.22 -4.11
C THR A 97 2.11 11.95 -5.29
N VAL A 98 1.71 13.21 -5.48
CA VAL A 98 2.28 14.11 -6.49
C VAL A 98 2.87 15.32 -5.81
N LYS A 99 4.13 15.63 -6.11
CA LYS A 99 4.81 16.88 -5.77
C LYS A 99 4.72 17.84 -6.96
N ASN A 100 4.41 19.09 -6.69
CA ASN A 100 4.52 20.17 -7.68
C ASN A 100 5.81 20.96 -7.41
N ASP A 101 6.73 20.91 -8.34
CA ASP A 101 8.03 21.60 -8.26
C ASP A 101 8.09 22.66 -9.37
N GLY A 102 7.63 23.88 -9.01
CA GLY A 102 7.60 24.99 -9.96
C GLY A 102 6.75 24.74 -11.21
N GLY A 103 5.68 23.98 -11.12
CA GLY A 103 4.79 23.62 -12.22
C GLY A 103 5.08 22.25 -12.85
N VAL A 104 6.19 21.60 -12.52
CA VAL A 104 6.51 20.21 -12.91
C VAL A 104 5.90 19.28 -11.87
N LEU A 105 4.95 18.43 -12.31
CA LEU A 105 4.29 17.44 -11.45
C LEU A 105 5.02 16.11 -11.48
N LYS A 106 5.57 15.70 -10.35
CA LYS A 106 6.27 14.43 -10.20
C LYS A 106 5.53 13.48 -9.27
N GLY A 107 5.22 12.28 -9.77
CA GLY A 107 4.45 11.25 -9.08
C GLY A 107 5.32 10.23 -8.37
N TYR A 108 4.86 9.82 -7.18
CA TYR A 108 5.49 8.81 -6.32
C TYR A 108 4.45 7.81 -5.84
N ASN A 109 4.93 6.65 -5.40
CA ASN A 109 4.13 5.70 -4.64
C ASN A 109 4.74 5.55 -3.24
N THR A 110 4.05 6.08 -2.24
CA THR A 110 4.49 6.02 -0.84
C THR A 110 3.88 4.85 -0.07
N ASP A 111 2.92 4.12 -0.64
CA ASP A 111 2.31 2.95 0.00
C ASP A 111 3.34 1.85 0.22
N ALA A 112 4.17 1.59 -0.79
CA ALA A 112 5.21 0.57 -0.73
C ALA A 112 6.32 0.92 0.27
N ALA A 113 6.75 2.19 0.29
CA ALA A 113 7.73 2.68 1.27
C ALA A 113 7.17 2.64 2.71
N GLY A 114 5.91 3.07 2.90
CA GLY A 114 5.20 3.02 4.18
C GLY A 114 5.07 1.59 4.70
N PHE A 115 4.74 0.63 3.81
CA PHE A 115 4.72 -0.79 4.16
C PHE A 115 6.09 -1.27 4.67
N ALA A 116 7.17 -1.04 3.93
CA ALA A 116 8.49 -1.52 4.31
C ALA A 116 8.99 -0.90 5.62
N ALA A 117 8.75 0.40 5.83
CA ALA A 117 9.08 1.10 7.07
C ALA A 117 8.31 0.52 8.26
N SER A 118 6.98 0.41 8.14
CA SER A 118 6.10 -0.18 9.15
C SER A 118 6.47 -1.62 9.47
N PHE A 119 6.71 -2.43 8.45
CA PHE A 119 7.14 -3.83 8.61
C PHE A 119 8.42 -3.93 9.44
N LYS A 120 9.44 -3.16 9.07
CA LYS A 120 10.73 -3.16 9.75
C LYS A 120 10.63 -2.67 11.19
N GLU A 121 9.87 -1.60 11.43
CA GLU A 121 9.69 -1.02 12.76
C GLU A 121 8.95 -1.98 13.71
N GLN A 122 7.86 -2.60 13.23
CA GLN A 122 6.98 -3.39 14.08
C GLN A 122 7.45 -4.84 14.26
N LEU A 123 8.11 -5.42 13.26
CA LEU A 123 8.54 -6.83 13.27
C LEU A 123 10.05 -6.99 13.48
N GLY A 124 10.82 -5.88 13.51
CA GLY A 124 12.25 -5.90 13.79
C GLY A 124 13.12 -6.58 12.72
N MET A 125 12.59 -6.79 11.50
CA MET A 125 13.30 -7.49 10.42
C MET A 125 13.04 -6.81 9.07
N GLY A 126 13.94 -7.05 8.10
CA GLY A 126 13.80 -6.64 6.70
C GLY A 126 13.53 -7.83 5.79
N PHE A 127 13.55 -7.59 4.48
CA PHE A 127 13.25 -8.60 3.46
C PHE A 127 14.49 -9.25 2.85
N GLU A 128 15.67 -8.66 3.03
CA GLU A 128 16.91 -9.17 2.43
C GLU A 128 17.17 -10.62 2.82
N GLY A 129 17.35 -11.49 1.81
CA GLY A 129 17.58 -12.91 1.99
C GLY A 129 16.37 -13.73 2.46
N LYS A 130 15.18 -13.14 2.63
CA LYS A 130 13.98 -13.81 3.12
C LYS A 130 13.15 -14.44 2.01
N ARG A 131 12.46 -15.52 2.35
CA ARG A 131 11.43 -16.15 1.50
C ARG A 131 10.08 -15.56 1.92
N VAL A 132 9.37 -14.99 0.97
CA VAL A 132 8.14 -14.22 1.24
C VAL A 132 6.97 -14.79 0.45
N ALA A 133 5.84 -15.05 1.12
CA ALA A 133 4.56 -15.33 0.51
C ALA A 133 3.68 -14.07 0.55
N ILE A 134 3.11 -13.70 -0.59
CA ILE A 134 2.16 -12.58 -0.72
C ILE A 134 0.79 -13.16 -1.04
N LEU A 135 -0.18 -12.92 -0.17
CA LEU A 135 -1.57 -13.31 -0.37
C LEU A 135 -2.30 -12.18 -1.10
N GLY A 136 -2.78 -12.46 -2.31
CA GLY A 136 -3.43 -11.49 -3.19
C GLY A 136 -2.57 -11.06 -4.38
N ALA A 137 -3.23 -10.53 -5.42
CA ALA A 137 -2.60 -10.01 -6.63
C ALA A 137 -3.32 -8.74 -7.15
N GLY A 138 -3.67 -7.84 -6.23
CA GLY A 138 -4.22 -6.51 -6.52
C GLY A 138 -3.13 -5.44 -6.59
N GLY A 139 -3.54 -4.17 -6.68
CA GLY A 139 -2.61 -3.04 -6.73
C GLY A 139 -1.68 -2.96 -5.52
N THR A 140 -2.19 -3.23 -4.31
CA THR A 140 -1.39 -3.29 -3.07
C THR A 140 -0.39 -4.45 -3.13
N ALA A 141 -0.80 -5.64 -3.60
CA ALA A 141 0.12 -6.77 -3.80
C ALA A 141 1.26 -6.42 -4.75
N ARG A 142 0.94 -5.76 -5.87
CA ARG A 142 1.95 -5.32 -6.85
C ARG A 142 2.94 -4.34 -6.24
N ALA A 143 2.46 -3.34 -5.50
CA ALA A 143 3.33 -2.38 -4.82
C ALA A 143 4.27 -3.06 -3.81
N ILE A 144 3.71 -3.93 -2.97
CA ILE A 144 4.45 -4.67 -1.96
C ILE A 144 5.44 -5.66 -2.60
N ALA A 145 5.05 -6.38 -3.66
CA ALA A 145 5.93 -7.31 -4.37
C ALA A 145 7.14 -6.59 -5.00
N VAL A 146 6.91 -5.44 -5.65
CA VAL A 146 7.99 -4.59 -6.20
C VAL A 146 8.93 -4.15 -5.07
N LYS A 147 8.39 -3.66 -3.96
CA LYS A 147 9.20 -3.20 -2.81
C LYS A 147 10.04 -4.32 -2.21
N ILE A 148 9.44 -5.47 -1.95
CA ILE A 148 10.12 -6.67 -1.41
C ILE A 148 11.23 -7.14 -2.36
N ALA A 149 10.96 -7.10 -3.67
CA ALA A 149 11.96 -7.45 -4.68
C ALA A 149 13.13 -6.47 -4.69
N MET A 150 12.87 -5.17 -4.62
CA MET A 150 13.90 -4.11 -4.52
C MET A 150 14.73 -4.24 -3.23
N GLU A 151 14.16 -4.76 -2.14
CA GLU A 151 14.83 -5.03 -0.88
C GLU A 151 15.50 -6.43 -0.84
N LYS A 152 15.69 -7.06 -2.01
CA LYS A 152 16.50 -8.28 -2.21
C LYS A 152 16.00 -9.51 -1.42
N ALA A 153 14.70 -9.73 -1.38
CA ALA A 153 14.16 -10.99 -0.90
C ALA A 153 14.76 -12.17 -1.72
N ALA A 154 15.05 -13.26 -1.05
CA ALA A 154 15.63 -14.45 -1.70
C ALA A 154 14.60 -15.18 -2.59
N LYS A 155 13.33 -15.16 -2.19
CA LYS A 155 12.24 -15.80 -2.92
C LYS A 155 10.93 -15.06 -2.67
N ILE A 156 10.14 -14.89 -3.72
CA ILE A 156 8.79 -14.33 -3.63
C ILE A 156 7.82 -15.34 -4.24
N THR A 157 6.77 -15.68 -3.49
CA THR A 157 5.68 -16.54 -3.98
C THR A 157 4.36 -15.79 -3.83
N ILE A 158 3.61 -15.63 -4.93
CA ILE A 158 2.34 -14.91 -4.96
C ILE A 158 1.20 -15.92 -4.97
N ILE A 159 0.34 -15.86 -3.96
CA ILE A 159 -0.81 -16.75 -3.80
C ILE A 159 -2.08 -15.99 -4.09
N ASN A 160 -2.80 -16.36 -5.16
CA ASN A 160 -4.02 -15.65 -5.53
C ASN A 160 -5.06 -16.59 -6.15
N ARG A 161 -6.34 -16.30 -5.92
CA ARG A 161 -7.49 -17.05 -6.50
C ARG A 161 -7.50 -17.02 -8.04
N THR A 162 -7.04 -15.93 -8.65
CA THR A 162 -6.90 -15.78 -10.09
C THR A 162 -5.41 -15.86 -10.43
N ALA A 163 -4.94 -17.05 -10.82
CA ALA A 163 -3.53 -17.31 -11.10
C ALA A 163 -2.95 -16.35 -12.16
N ALA A 164 -3.72 -15.95 -13.16
CA ALA A 164 -3.30 -15.01 -14.21
C ALA A 164 -2.83 -13.66 -13.64
N ARG A 165 -3.54 -13.11 -12.63
CA ARG A 165 -3.12 -11.84 -11.99
C ARG A 165 -1.82 -11.99 -11.19
N ALA A 166 -1.61 -13.14 -10.58
CA ALA A 166 -0.34 -13.42 -9.88
C ALA A 166 0.81 -13.59 -10.87
N ALA A 167 0.55 -14.24 -12.03
CA ALA A 167 1.51 -14.35 -13.12
C ALA A 167 1.94 -12.98 -13.67
N GLU A 168 1.01 -12.04 -13.86
CA GLU A 168 1.31 -10.67 -14.31
C GLU A 168 2.32 -9.96 -13.38
N ILE A 169 2.19 -10.14 -12.07
CA ILE A 169 3.14 -9.57 -11.11
C ILE A 169 4.49 -10.30 -11.20
N ALA A 170 4.50 -11.62 -11.30
CA ALA A 170 5.72 -12.41 -11.44
C ALA A 170 6.48 -12.05 -12.73
N GLU A 171 5.79 -11.90 -13.84
CA GLU A 171 6.36 -11.44 -15.12
C GLU A 171 6.93 -10.02 -15.03
N LEU A 172 6.22 -9.12 -14.36
CA LEU A 172 6.73 -7.78 -14.10
C LEU A 172 8.06 -7.81 -13.34
N LEU A 173 8.13 -8.57 -12.24
CA LEU A 173 9.35 -8.67 -11.43
C LEU A 173 10.52 -9.25 -12.24
N LEU A 174 10.24 -10.24 -13.07
CA LEU A 174 11.25 -10.83 -13.93
C LEU A 174 11.74 -9.83 -14.99
N LYS A 175 10.82 -9.18 -15.70
CA LYS A 175 11.13 -8.28 -16.81
C LYS A 175 11.85 -7.02 -16.36
N GLU A 176 11.38 -6.40 -15.30
CA GLU A 176 11.84 -5.07 -14.88
C GLU A 176 12.98 -5.13 -13.83
N LEU A 177 13.03 -6.17 -13.01
CA LEU A 177 13.99 -6.30 -11.90
C LEU A 177 14.91 -7.53 -12.03
N GLY A 178 14.67 -8.40 -13.01
CA GLY A 178 15.43 -9.66 -13.16
C GLY A 178 15.16 -10.69 -12.06
N ILE A 179 14.09 -10.51 -11.29
CA ILE A 179 13.78 -11.35 -10.13
C ILE A 179 12.69 -12.35 -10.50
N ARG A 180 13.00 -13.64 -10.37
CA ARG A 180 12.05 -14.71 -10.65
C ARG A 180 11.17 -14.95 -9.43
N ALA A 181 9.89 -14.55 -9.52
CA ALA A 181 8.87 -14.88 -8.54
C ALA A 181 8.07 -16.12 -8.97
N GLU A 182 7.63 -16.89 -7.99
CA GLU A 182 6.69 -17.99 -8.20
C GLU A 182 5.25 -17.51 -7.97
N TYR A 183 4.28 -18.20 -8.53
CA TYR A 183 2.88 -17.97 -8.25
C TYR A 183 2.09 -19.28 -8.19
N ILE A 184 1.03 -19.27 -7.36
CA ILE A 184 0.20 -20.45 -7.14
C ILE A 184 -1.27 -20.04 -6.94
N ASP A 185 -2.18 -20.87 -7.43
CA ASP A 185 -3.61 -20.72 -7.14
C ASP A 185 -3.88 -20.98 -5.66
N SER A 186 -4.67 -20.12 -5.01
CA SER A 186 -5.02 -20.25 -3.59
C SER A 186 -5.80 -21.52 -3.24
N ALA A 187 -6.44 -22.16 -4.22
CA ALA A 187 -7.12 -23.47 -4.07
C ALA A 187 -6.15 -24.67 -4.23
N SER A 188 -4.90 -24.44 -4.59
CA SER A 188 -3.93 -25.51 -4.79
C SER A 188 -3.56 -26.18 -3.47
N LYS A 189 -3.42 -27.51 -3.47
CA LYS A 189 -2.92 -28.30 -2.34
C LYS A 189 -1.48 -27.92 -1.94
N GLY A 190 -0.73 -27.25 -2.81
CA GLY A 190 0.63 -26.79 -2.55
C GLY A 190 0.72 -25.56 -1.64
N VAL A 191 -0.39 -24.84 -1.37
CA VAL A 191 -0.39 -23.63 -0.57
C VAL A 191 0.14 -23.89 0.85
N ALA A 192 -0.29 -24.97 1.50
CA ALA A 192 0.19 -25.33 2.83
C ALA A 192 1.72 -25.47 2.89
N ALA A 193 2.32 -26.13 1.90
CA ALA A 193 3.77 -26.30 1.83
C ALA A 193 4.49 -24.96 1.63
N VAL A 194 3.93 -24.03 0.81
CA VAL A 194 4.46 -22.68 0.65
C VAL A 194 4.42 -21.93 1.98
N ILE A 195 3.28 -21.94 2.69
CA ILE A 195 3.13 -21.23 3.98
C ILE A 195 4.11 -21.77 5.03
N GLN A 196 4.38 -23.07 5.05
CA GLN A 196 5.36 -23.68 5.97
C GLN A 196 6.81 -23.30 5.62
N ASP A 197 7.13 -23.12 4.33
CA ASP A 197 8.50 -22.92 3.86
C ASP A 197 8.98 -21.46 3.91
N VAL A 198 8.09 -20.47 3.99
CA VAL A 198 8.46 -19.05 3.95
C VAL A 198 8.81 -18.48 5.31
N ASP A 199 9.60 -17.40 5.33
CA ASP A 199 9.95 -16.67 6.53
C ASP A 199 8.92 -15.58 6.86
N ILE A 200 8.27 -15.04 5.82
CA ILE A 200 7.35 -13.90 5.91
C ILE A 200 6.09 -14.19 5.09
N ILE A 201 4.93 -13.89 5.66
CA ILE A 201 3.64 -13.92 4.98
C ILE A 201 3.02 -12.51 5.02
N VAL A 202 2.61 -11.98 3.88
CA VAL A 202 1.97 -10.67 3.76
C VAL A 202 0.58 -10.81 3.16
N ASN A 203 -0.46 -10.50 3.92
CA ASN A 203 -1.83 -10.42 3.38
C ASN A 203 -2.05 -9.04 2.76
N THR A 204 -2.40 -9.04 1.48
CA THR A 204 -2.75 -7.84 0.71
C THR A 204 -4.19 -7.89 0.19
N THR A 205 -4.96 -8.90 0.62
CA THR A 205 -6.37 -9.06 0.25
C THR A 205 -7.27 -8.26 1.19
N SER A 206 -8.54 -8.15 0.83
CA SER A 206 -9.59 -7.58 1.71
C SER A 206 -10.26 -8.65 2.60
N ALA A 207 -9.83 -9.90 2.56
CA ALA A 207 -10.43 -10.97 3.36
C ALA A 207 -10.13 -10.75 4.86
N GLY A 208 -11.17 -10.57 5.64
CA GLY A 208 -11.07 -10.22 7.08
C GLY A 208 -11.25 -8.74 7.38
N MET A 209 -11.39 -7.87 6.35
CA MET A 209 -11.71 -6.46 6.50
C MET A 209 -13.22 -6.26 6.72
N HIS A 210 -13.59 -5.26 7.55
CA HIS A 210 -14.98 -4.88 7.73
C HIS A 210 -15.66 -4.57 6.37
N PRO A 211 -16.92 -5.01 6.09
CA PRO A 211 -17.82 -5.72 7.01
C PRO A 211 -17.58 -7.23 7.15
N ASP A 212 -16.81 -7.86 6.25
CA ASP A 212 -16.63 -9.32 6.16
C ASP A 212 -15.48 -9.83 7.05
N VAL A 213 -15.51 -9.47 8.33
CA VAL A 213 -14.44 -9.77 9.31
C VAL A 213 -14.24 -11.27 9.56
N ASP A 214 -15.22 -12.08 9.18
CA ASP A 214 -15.18 -13.53 9.34
C ASP A 214 -14.39 -14.27 8.26
N ASN A 215 -14.03 -13.59 7.18
CA ASN A 215 -13.25 -14.17 6.12
C ASN A 215 -11.75 -14.25 6.48
N CYS A 216 -11.07 -15.25 5.89
CA CYS A 216 -9.63 -15.42 5.97
C CYS A 216 -9.08 -15.66 4.55
N PRO A 217 -7.94 -15.09 4.17
CA PRO A 217 -7.36 -15.32 2.84
C PRO A 217 -6.81 -16.74 2.64
N LEU A 218 -6.60 -17.47 3.74
CA LEU A 218 -6.19 -18.88 3.75
C LEU A 218 -7.34 -19.74 4.29
N SER A 219 -7.52 -20.93 3.72
CA SER A 219 -8.37 -21.96 4.33
C SER A 219 -7.75 -22.47 5.65
N GLN A 220 -8.56 -23.06 6.51
CA GLN A 220 -8.09 -23.62 7.78
C GLN A 220 -6.94 -24.63 7.58
N GLU A 221 -6.99 -25.44 6.52
CA GLU A 221 -5.97 -26.42 6.15
C GLU A 221 -4.64 -25.74 5.76
N ASN A 222 -4.70 -24.54 5.20
CA ASN A 222 -3.55 -23.77 4.74
C ASN A 222 -2.97 -22.85 5.80
N CYS A 223 -3.61 -22.70 6.98
CA CYS A 223 -3.07 -21.97 8.13
C CYS A 223 -1.98 -22.77 8.86
N CYS A 224 -1.02 -23.30 8.09
CA CYS A 224 0.08 -24.18 8.56
C CYS A 224 1.32 -23.34 8.93
N PHE A 225 1.14 -22.35 9.81
CA PHE A 225 2.22 -21.49 10.26
C PHE A 225 3.24 -22.22 11.12
N SER A 226 4.51 -21.80 11.04
CA SER A 226 5.60 -22.24 11.87
C SER A 226 6.00 -21.17 12.89
N PRO A 227 6.38 -21.52 14.13
CA PRO A 227 6.84 -20.55 15.11
C PRO A 227 8.00 -19.69 14.58
N GLY A 228 7.96 -18.40 14.87
CA GLY A 228 8.99 -17.46 14.46
C GLY A 228 8.80 -16.87 13.05
N GLN A 229 7.84 -17.34 12.24
CA GLN A 229 7.47 -16.65 11.01
C GLN A 229 6.89 -15.27 11.32
N ALA A 230 7.08 -14.32 10.40
CA ALA A 230 6.44 -13.00 10.46
C ALA A 230 5.18 -13.00 9.59
N VAL A 231 4.05 -12.52 10.14
CA VAL A 231 2.80 -12.38 9.41
C VAL A 231 2.33 -10.94 9.51
N TYR A 232 2.27 -10.28 8.36
CA TYR A 232 1.80 -8.90 8.22
C TYR A 232 0.48 -8.87 7.46
N ASP A 233 -0.51 -8.19 8.02
CA ASP A 233 -1.79 -7.98 7.35
C ASP A 233 -1.94 -6.49 7.03
N VAL A 234 -2.16 -6.11 5.76
CA VAL A 234 -2.39 -4.70 5.39
C VAL A 234 -3.71 -4.16 5.95
N ILE A 235 -4.58 -5.03 6.43
CA ILE A 235 -5.82 -4.66 7.10
C ILE A 235 -5.47 -4.13 8.49
N TYR A 236 -6.04 -2.97 8.85
CA TYR A 236 -5.91 -2.39 10.20
C TYR A 236 -7.26 -2.25 10.93
N LYS A 237 -8.36 -2.58 10.23
CA LYS A 237 -9.71 -2.59 10.83
C LYS A 237 -10.48 -3.81 10.35
N PRO A 238 -10.69 -4.82 11.21
CA PRO A 238 -10.38 -4.87 12.64
C PRO A 238 -8.88 -4.81 12.94
N GLU A 239 -8.53 -4.53 14.20
CA GLU A 239 -7.13 -4.50 14.66
C GLU A 239 -6.45 -5.88 14.56
N GLU A 240 -7.21 -6.94 14.79
CA GLU A 240 -6.76 -8.33 14.62
C GLU A 240 -7.73 -9.08 13.70
N THR A 241 -7.21 -9.51 12.54
CA THR A 241 -7.95 -10.38 11.61
C THR A 241 -7.84 -11.85 12.02
N LYS A 242 -8.72 -12.71 11.46
CA LYS A 242 -8.62 -14.17 11.68
C LYS A 242 -7.26 -14.72 11.27
N LEU A 243 -6.64 -14.17 10.24
CA LEU A 243 -5.29 -14.55 9.81
C LEU A 243 -4.26 -14.28 10.91
N LEU A 244 -4.23 -13.06 11.45
CA LEU A 244 -3.28 -12.66 12.49
C LEU A 244 -3.50 -13.45 13.77
N LYS A 245 -4.76 -13.70 14.16
CA LYS A 245 -5.09 -14.52 15.31
C LYS A 245 -4.55 -15.96 15.15
N ALA A 246 -4.85 -16.60 14.02
CA ALA A 246 -4.38 -17.97 13.75
C ALA A 246 -2.84 -18.07 13.73
N ALA A 247 -2.16 -17.07 13.16
CA ALA A 247 -0.71 -17.00 13.13
C ALA A 247 -0.12 -16.81 14.54
N ARG A 248 -0.70 -15.93 15.35
CA ARG A 248 -0.27 -15.70 16.74
C ARG A 248 -0.40 -16.95 17.61
N GLU A 249 -1.49 -17.71 17.47
CA GLU A 249 -1.73 -18.96 18.17
C GLU A 249 -0.68 -20.03 17.82
N LYS A 250 -0.01 -19.90 16.66
CA LYS A 250 1.10 -20.77 16.21
C LYS A 250 2.48 -20.23 16.56
N GLY A 251 2.57 -19.11 17.32
CA GLY A 251 3.86 -18.53 17.73
C GLY A 251 4.54 -17.69 16.66
N CYS A 252 3.79 -17.16 15.70
CA CYS A 252 4.30 -16.19 14.74
C CYS A 252 4.41 -14.78 15.35
N ILE A 253 5.30 -13.97 14.79
CA ILE A 253 5.35 -12.53 15.06
C ILE A 253 4.35 -11.85 14.11
N VAL A 254 3.37 -11.13 14.66
CA VAL A 254 2.25 -10.60 13.86
C VAL A 254 2.17 -9.08 13.94
N SER A 255 1.78 -8.46 12.83
CA SER A 255 1.50 -7.02 12.78
C SER A 255 0.38 -6.72 11.78
N ASN A 256 -0.34 -5.62 12.01
CA ASN A 256 -1.36 -5.11 11.11
C ASN A 256 -0.89 -3.89 10.31
N GLY A 257 -1.72 -3.44 9.36
CA GLY A 257 -1.38 -2.36 8.43
C GLY A 257 -1.49 -0.93 8.98
N LEU A 258 -1.76 -0.75 10.27
CA LEU A 258 -1.95 0.61 10.83
C LEU A 258 -0.70 1.49 10.65
N GLY A 259 0.48 0.92 10.83
CA GLY A 259 1.74 1.65 10.66
C GLY A 259 2.02 2.13 9.23
N MET A 260 1.32 1.62 8.21
CA MET A 260 1.44 2.15 6.84
C MET A 260 0.78 3.53 6.66
N LEU A 261 -0.01 3.98 7.63
CA LEU A 261 -0.72 5.27 7.58
C LEU A 261 0.12 6.42 8.17
N PHE A 262 1.21 6.12 8.83
CA PHE A 262 2.10 7.07 9.51
C PHE A 262 3.50 7.03 8.91
#